data_d0da7f8be419cccd7ba30e43c8ba62f5
#
_entry.id   d0da7f8be419cccd7ba30e43c8ba62f5
#
_cell.length_a   1.000
_cell.length_b   1.000
_cell.length_c   1.000
_cell.angle_alpha   90.00
_cell.angle_beta   90.00
_cell.angle_gamma   90.00
#
_symmetry.space_group_name_H-M   'P 1'
#
loop_
_entity.id
_entity.type
_entity.pdbx_description
1 polymer ?
#
loop_
_entity_poly.entity_id
_entity_poly.type
_entity_poly.pdbx_seq_one_letter_code
_entity_poly.pdbx_strand_id
1 'polypeptide(L)'
;MRVLVVKLSSLGDVIQTLPVLHDIQALHPQAKVDWVVEEAFADLLRSVPSIARVIPIAQRRWRRAPWSADSRQGWKAFWADLHQQAYDVVIDFQGLIKSARVARGARLAPDGYSVTYANASDWCAYEWPVRYLLSRSVPMEKTIHAVARYRSLAARAWGQAPSGVLSQAPVYPWPLPAPTQAPCVVLAHGTTRADNAWPMAHWQALAQRFLAQGWTLALPQANDSEAQWAAQLQSILGPACQVWPRMGLADLREHMAQCSGVIGVDSGLGHLAVALDLPTVIIFSQPRVARAGPVGRAHQTAVGGDHAPDAPAVWAAWLSVAAQSQRVANGLLPHPSGLAAHSPAPTPP
;
A
#
# COMPACT_ATOMS: atom_id res chain seq x y z
N MET A 1 19.26 -16.94 10.99
CA MET A 1 19.48 -15.52 10.75
C MET A 1 18.23 -14.74 11.16
N ARG A 2 18.41 -13.60 11.82
CA ARG A 2 17.32 -12.71 12.24
C ARG A 2 17.48 -11.33 11.58
N VAL A 3 16.45 -10.86 10.91
CA VAL A 3 16.44 -9.60 10.16
C VAL A 3 15.45 -8.64 10.80
N LEU A 4 15.83 -7.38 10.98
CA LEU A 4 14.92 -6.32 11.38
C LEU A 4 14.62 -5.41 10.18
N VAL A 5 13.37 -5.29 9.83
CA VAL A 5 12.86 -4.31 8.87
C VAL A 5 12.39 -3.08 9.65
N VAL A 6 12.91 -1.91 9.31
CA VAL A 6 12.46 -0.63 9.85
C VAL A 6 11.76 0.16 8.74
N LYS A 7 10.43 0.13 8.74
CA LYS A 7 9.58 0.92 7.84
C LYS A 7 8.35 1.39 8.61
N LEU A 8 8.39 2.62 9.07
CA LEU A 8 7.43 3.16 10.02
C LEU A 8 6.13 3.63 9.37
N SER A 9 6.21 4.26 8.21
CA SER A 9 5.09 4.92 7.50
C SER A 9 5.51 5.34 6.08
N SER A 10 4.62 5.78 5.18
CA SER A 10 3.17 5.81 5.30
C SER A 10 2.54 4.45 4.99
N LEU A 11 1.20 4.31 5.07
CA LEU A 11 0.53 3.04 4.77
C LEU A 11 0.93 2.49 3.39
N GLY A 12 0.85 3.31 2.35
CA GLY A 12 1.23 2.90 0.99
C GLY A 12 2.69 2.45 0.91
N ASP A 13 3.61 3.17 1.55
CA ASP A 13 5.03 2.80 1.57
C ASP A 13 5.29 1.50 2.36
N VAL A 14 4.54 1.27 3.47
CA VAL A 14 4.62 0.01 4.23
C VAL A 14 4.19 -1.16 3.35
N ILE A 15 3.06 -1.02 2.65
CA ILE A 15 2.53 -2.04 1.72
C ILE A 15 3.51 -2.29 0.57
N GLN A 16 4.02 -1.23 -0.07
CA GLN A 16 4.99 -1.33 -1.18
C GLN A 16 6.34 -1.94 -0.74
N THR A 17 6.62 -2.01 0.56
CA THR A 17 7.81 -2.67 1.10
C THR A 17 7.59 -4.19 1.30
N LEU A 18 6.35 -4.68 1.40
CA LEU A 18 6.07 -6.10 1.68
C LEU A 18 6.75 -7.11 0.74
N PRO A 19 6.92 -6.84 -0.57
CA PRO A 19 7.63 -7.79 -1.45
C PRO A 19 9.06 -8.13 -1.01
N VAL A 20 9.71 -7.30 -0.21
CA VAL A 20 11.06 -7.60 0.31
C VAL A 20 11.07 -8.84 1.21
N LEU A 21 9.93 -9.21 1.80
CA LEU A 21 9.82 -10.41 2.64
C LEU A 21 10.04 -11.66 1.80
N HIS A 22 9.44 -11.72 0.60
CA HIS A 22 9.66 -12.80 -0.35
C HIS A 22 11.11 -12.83 -0.82
N ASP A 23 11.68 -11.67 -1.17
CA ASP A 23 13.07 -11.58 -1.62
C ASP A 23 14.05 -12.02 -0.52
N ILE A 24 13.81 -11.63 0.73
CA ILE A 24 14.63 -12.07 1.89
C ILE A 24 14.53 -13.58 2.08
N GLN A 25 13.32 -14.15 2.01
CA GLN A 25 13.14 -15.59 2.17
C GLN A 25 13.72 -16.41 1.01
N ALA A 26 13.69 -15.87 -0.21
CA ALA A 26 14.33 -16.49 -1.37
C ALA A 26 15.86 -16.59 -1.20
N LEU A 27 16.48 -15.53 -0.64
CA LEU A 27 17.92 -15.52 -0.35
C LEU A 27 18.27 -16.32 0.92
N HIS A 28 17.40 -16.28 1.90
CA HIS A 28 17.61 -16.86 3.22
C HIS A 28 16.33 -17.54 3.73
N PRO A 29 16.05 -18.80 3.31
CA PRO A 29 14.78 -19.49 3.61
C PRO A 29 14.45 -19.62 5.10
N GLN A 30 15.48 -19.63 5.97
CA GLN A 30 15.33 -19.73 7.42
C GLN A 30 15.37 -18.37 8.14
N ALA A 31 15.32 -17.26 7.42
CA ALA A 31 15.34 -15.94 8.03
C ALA A 31 14.06 -15.68 8.83
N LYS A 32 14.22 -15.23 10.08
CA LYS A 32 13.12 -14.71 10.89
C LYS A 32 13.11 -13.19 10.76
N VAL A 33 12.03 -12.63 10.24
CA VAL A 33 11.91 -11.20 10.01
C VAL A 33 11.04 -10.57 11.08
N ASP A 34 11.61 -9.61 11.82
CA ASP A 34 10.86 -8.72 12.72
C ASP A 34 10.67 -7.37 12.01
N TRP A 35 9.58 -6.66 12.30
CA TRP A 35 9.25 -5.40 11.62
C TRP A 35 8.84 -4.31 12.61
N VAL A 36 9.53 -3.17 12.59
CA VAL A 36 9.12 -1.97 13.34
C VAL A 36 8.24 -1.09 12.46
N VAL A 37 7.05 -0.75 12.96
CA VAL A 37 6.04 0.05 12.24
C VAL A 37 5.26 0.95 13.20
N GLU A 38 4.72 2.08 12.72
CA GLU A 38 3.76 2.89 13.48
C GLU A 38 2.57 2.06 13.94
N GLU A 39 2.11 2.27 15.18
CA GLU A 39 1.03 1.50 15.82
C GLU A 39 -0.23 1.36 14.95
N ALA A 40 -0.57 2.42 14.19
CA ALA A 40 -1.74 2.45 13.31
C ALA A 40 -1.70 1.40 12.17
N PHE A 41 -0.54 0.86 11.85
CA PHE A 41 -0.37 -0.13 10.76
C PHE A 41 0.01 -1.52 11.28
N ALA A 42 0.17 -1.67 12.60
CA ALA A 42 0.66 -2.91 13.21
C ALA A 42 -0.27 -4.10 12.95
N ASP A 43 -1.58 -3.90 13.06
CA ASP A 43 -2.56 -4.99 12.88
C ASP A 43 -2.55 -5.54 11.46
N LEU A 44 -2.38 -4.67 10.46
CA LEU A 44 -2.21 -5.10 9.08
C LEU A 44 -0.98 -6.02 8.92
N LEU A 45 0.14 -5.65 9.52
CA LEU A 45 1.36 -6.46 9.43
C LEU A 45 1.29 -7.76 10.25
N ARG A 46 0.53 -7.81 11.34
CA ARG A 46 0.29 -9.05 12.10
C ARG A 46 -0.44 -10.11 11.29
N SER A 47 -1.16 -9.72 10.25
CA SER A 47 -1.80 -10.65 9.30
C SER A 47 -0.83 -11.21 8.25
N VAL A 48 0.46 -10.87 8.29
CA VAL A 48 1.49 -11.30 7.33
C VAL A 48 2.26 -12.50 7.90
N PRO A 49 2.06 -13.73 7.39
CA PRO A 49 2.65 -14.93 7.98
C PRO A 49 4.18 -14.97 8.00
N SER A 50 4.83 -14.26 7.07
CA SER A 50 6.29 -14.20 6.95
C SER A 50 6.96 -13.22 7.92
N ILE A 51 6.18 -12.48 8.73
CA ILE A 51 6.71 -11.62 9.78
C ILE A 51 6.65 -12.37 11.12
N ALA A 52 7.81 -12.59 11.72
CA ALA A 52 7.91 -13.31 13.00
C ALA A 52 7.42 -12.46 14.17
N ARG A 53 7.72 -11.14 14.16
CA ARG A 53 7.28 -10.19 15.19
C ARG A 53 7.00 -8.83 14.57
N VAL A 54 5.86 -8.25 14.92
CA VAL A 54 5.55 -6.84 14.64
C VAL A 54 5.78 -6.03 15.91
N ILE A 55 6.68 -5.06 15.84
CA ILE A 55 7.06 -4.19 16.96
C ILE A 55 6.46 -2.81 16.72
N PRO A 56 5.32 -2.48 17.36
CA PRO A 56 4.65 -1.21 17.15
C PRO A 56 5.38 -0.06 17.83
N ILE A 57 5.45 1.08 17.16
CA ILE A 57 5.94 2.34 17.70
C ILE A 57 4.86 3.41 17.55
N ALA A 58 4.57 4.16 18.62
CA ALA A 58 3.58 5.24 18.59
C ALA A 58 4.25 6.62 18.51
N GLN A 59 5.23 6.75 17.62
CA GLN A 59 6.07 7.95 17.54
C GLN A 59 5.26 9.23 17.25
N ARG A 60 4.20 9.13 16.44
CA ARG A 60 3.31 10.27 16.15
C ARG A 60 2.55 10.72 17.38
N ARG A 61 2.06 9.80 18.21
CA ARG A 61 1.33 10.08 19.45
C ARG A 61 2.27 10.63 20.51
N TRP A 62 3.42 9.98 20.73
CA TRP A 62 4.38 10.42 21.73
C TRP A 62 5.02 11.79 21.45
N ARG A 63 5.15 12.18 20.19
CA ARG A 63 5.65 13.53 19.82
C ARG A 63 4.68 14.66 20.14
N ARG A 64 3.37 14.38 20.27
CA ARG A 64 2.37 15.38 20.66
C ARG A 64 2.45 15.73 22.15
N ALA A 65 2.86 14.79 22.99
CA ALA A 65 3.00 14.96 24.43
C ALA A 65 4.29 14.28 24.94
N PRO A 66 5.49 14.77 24.56
CA PRO A 66 6.76 14.06 24.78
C PRO A 66 7.10 13.86 26.25
N TRP A 67 6.63 14.74 27.13
CA TRP A 67 6.88 14.71 28.57
C TRP A 67 5.80 13.96 29.37
N SER A 68 4.76 13.46 28.73
CA SER A 68 3.71 12.69 29.41
C SER A 68 4.25 11.36 29.97
N ALA A 69 3.62 10.86 31.04
CA ALA A 69 3.95 9.55 31.60
C ALA A 69 3.73 8.44 30.55
N ASP A 70 2.64 8.51 29.77
CA ASP A 70 2.34 7.60 28.66
C ASP A 70 3.47 7.55 27.63
N SER A 71 3.98 8.71 27.19
CA SER A 71 5.05 8.74 26.20
C SER A 71 6.35 8.14 26.74
N ARG A 72 6.71 8.47 27.99
CA ARG A 72 7.92 7.90 28.63
C ARG A 72 7.80 6.38 28.80
N GLN A 73 6.66 5.90 29.27
CA GLN A 73 6.40 4.47 29.44
C GLN A 73 6.35 3.76 28.08
N GLY A 74 5.72 4.37 27.09
CA GLY A 74 5.65 3.85 25.74
C GLY A 74 7.04 3.67 25.10
N TRP A 75 7.91 4.69 25.22
CA TRP A 75 9.29 4.56 24.75
C TRP A 75 10.06 3.46 25.49
N LYS A 76 9.91 3.36 26.81
CA LYS A 76 10.57 2.31 27.60
C LYS A 76 10.10 0.92 27.16
N ALA A 77 8.80 0.72 26.99
CA ALA A 77 8.23 -0.55 26.53
C ALA A 77 8.69 -0.89 25.11
N PHE A 78 8.68 0.07 24.19
CA PHE A 78 9.15 -0.10 22.83
C PHE A 78 10.63 -0.59 22.78
N TRP A 79 11.53 0.09 23.50
CA TRP A 79 12.93 -0.30 23.54
C TRP A 79 13.14 -1.67 24.22
N ALA A 80 12.39 -1.96 25.27
CA ALA A 80 12.43 -3.27 25.91
C ALA A 80 11.98 -4.37 24.96
N ASP A 81 10.93 -4.15 24.16
CA ASP A 81 10.48 -5.10 23.14
C ASP A 81 11.49 -5.26 22.01
N LEU A 82 12.00 -4.16 21.45
CA LEU A 82 13.00 -4.20 20.38
C LEU A 82 14.28 -4.94 20.81
N HIS A 83 14.71 -4.76 22.05
CA HIS A 83 15.93 -5.35 22.59
C HIS A 83 15.79 -6.82 23.03
N GLN A 84 14.61 -7.43 22.94
CA GLN A 84 14.45 -8.87 23.23
C GLN A 84 15.27 -9.75 22.30
N GLN A 85 15.59 -9.26 21.11
CA GLN A 85 16.33 -10.00 20.10
C GLN A 85 17.59 -9.24 19.69
N ALA A 86 18.62 -10.00 19.27
CA ALA A 86 19.77 -9.46 18.53
C ALA A 86 19.59 -9.79 17.03
N TYR A 87 19.99 -8.87 16.17
CA TYR A 87 19.78 -8.96 14.74
C TYR A 87 21.09 -9.10 13.96
N ASP A 88 21.09 -10.03 13.01
CA ASP A 88 22.20 -10.18 12.08
C ASP A 88 22.21 -9.05 11.06
N VAL A 89 21.02 -8.63 10.62
CA VAL A 89 20.85 -7.52 9.67
C VAL A 89 19.68 -6.61 10.08
N VAL A 90 19.93 -5.31 10.14
CA VAL A 90 18.91 -4.28 10.36
C VAL A 90 18.82 -3.42 9.10
N ILE A 91 17.64 -3.35 8.46
CA ILE A 91 17.46 -2.58 7.22
C ILE A 91 16.48 -1.44 7.45
N ASP A 92 16.96 -0.20 7.30
CA ASP A 92 16.13 1.00 7.33
C ASP A 92 15.61 1.33 5.92
N PHE A 93 14.37 0.90 5.65
CA PHE A 93 13.66 1.20 4.40
C PHE A 93 13.00 2.59 4.37
N GLN A 94 13.10 3.35 5.43
CA GLN A 94 12.50 4.69 5.51
C GLN A 94 13.47 5.79 5.02
N GLY A 95 14.74 5.74 5.46
CA GLY A 95 15.76 6.72 5.09
C GLY A 95 15.59 8.08 5.76
N LEU A 96 14.99 8.14 6.97
CA LEU A 96 14.78 9.34 7.76
C LEU A 96 15.48 9.24 9.13
N ILE A 97 15.86 10.36 9.72
CA ILE A 97 16.52 10.38 11.04
C ILE A 97 15.71 9.63 12.10
N LYS A 98 14.38 9.74 12.05
CA LYS A 98 13.50 9.05 12.99
C LYS A 98 13.58 7.52 12.90
N SER A 99 13.68 6.97 11.70
CA SER A 99 13.82 5.54 11.47
C SER A 99 15.26 5.06 11.68
N ALA A 100 16.23 5.85 11.26
CA ALA A 100 17.64 5.56 11.49
C ALA A 100 17.99 5.49 12.99
N ARG A 101 17.35 6.30 13.84
CA ARG A 101 17.49 6.20 15.31
C ARG A 101 17.00 4.85 15.83
N VAL A 102 15.86 4.37 15.32
CA VAL A 102 15.33 3.05 15.66
C VAL A 102 16.28 1.95 15.20
N ALA A 103 16.70 2.00 13.94
CA ALA A 103 17.63 1.02 13.36
C ALA A 103 18.98 0.98 14.09
N ARG A 104 19.54 2.15 14.42
CA ARG A 104 20.79 2.26 15.18
C ARG A 104 20.67 1.75 16.62
N GLY A 105 19.51 1.94 17.24
CA GLY A 105 19.23 1.50 18.61
C GLY A 105 18.92 0.00 18.73
N ALA A 106 18.74 -0.72 17.63
CA ALA A 106 18.54 -2.16 17.67
C ALA A 106 19.81 -2.89 18.13
N ARG A 107 19.66 -4.00 18.87
CA ARG A 107 20.79 -4.84 19.26
C ARG A 107 21.28 -5.62 18.04
N LEU A 108 22.55 -5.50 17.70
CA LEU A 108 23.19 -6.31 16.68
C LEU A 108 23.75 -7.61 17.28
N ALA A 109 23.71 -8.68 16.50
CA ALA A 109 24.48 -9.89 16.76
C ALA A 109 25.99 -9.60 16.62
N PRO A 110 26.91 -10.47 17.06
CA PRO A 110 28.36 -10.20 17.04
C PRO A 110 28.90 -9.71 15.69
N ASP A 111 28.46 -10.30 14.57
CA ASP A 111 28.84 -9.87 13.20
C ASP A 111 27.71 -9.14 12.48
N GLY A 112 26.71 -8.70 13.23
CA GLY A 112 25.54 -8.01 12.70
C GLY A 112 25.85 -6.60 12.22
N TYR A 113 25.07 -6.12 11.26
CA TYR A 113 25.19 -4.76 10.73
C TYR A 113 23.86 -4.14 10.43
N SER A 114 23.86 -2.80 10.29
CA SER A 114 22.71 -2.03 9.88
C SER A 114 22.95 -1.34 8.55
N VAL A 115 21.91 -1.23 7.69
CA VAL A 115 22.03 -0.67 6.35
C VAL A 115 20.88 0.25 6.02
N THR A 116 21.16 1.30 5.25
CA THR A 116 20.18 2.27 4.74
C THR A 116 20.62 2.82 3.37
N TYR A 117 19.91 3.81 2.88
CA TYR A 117 20.20 4.53 1.64
C TYR A 117 21.37 5.50 1.79
N ALA A 118 22.21 5.60 0.77
CA ALA A 118 23.31 6.57 0.71
C ALA A 118 22.88 7.93 0.13
N ASN A 119 21.80 7.96 -0.66
CA ASN A 119 21.31 9.14 -1.38
C ASN A 119 19.79 9.16 -1.52
N ALA A 120 19.26 10.33 -1.87
CA ALA A 120 17.88 10.52 -2.28
C ALA A 120 17.59 9.84 -3.63
N SER A 121 16.35 9.41 -3.80
CA SER A 121 15.74 9.11 -5.09
C SER A 121 14.55 10.05 -5.32
N ASP A 122 14.17 10.28 -6.57
CA ASP A 122 13.09 11.19 -6.93
C ASP A 122 11.79 10.79 -6.22
N TRP A 123 11.08 11.77 -5.68
CA TRP A 123 9.80 11.59 -4.97
C TRP A 123 9.86 10.73 -3.68
N CYS A 124 11.06 10.33 -3.24
CA CYS A 124 11.26 9.58 -2.00
C CYS A 124 11.81 10.50 -0.91
N ALA A 125 11.17 10.51 0.24
CA ALA A 125 11.69 11.23 1.39
C ALA A 125 13.04 10.63 1.82
N TYR A 126 14.03 11.50 2.03
CA TYR A 126 15.37 11.13 2.45
C TYR A 126 16.00 12.27 3.24
N GLU A 127 16.66 11.95 4.34
CA GLU A 127 17.41 12.91 5.16
C GLU A 127 18.90 12.53 5.11
N TRP A 128 19.74 13.36 4.49
CA TRP A 128 21.14 13.07 4.17
C TRP A 128 22.00 12.56 5.34
N PRO A 129 21.76 12.95 6.64
CA PRO A 129 22.60 12.46 7.74
C PRO A 129 22.44 10.95 8.00
N VAL A 130 21.33 10.32 7.54
CA VAL A 130 21.05 8.90 7.84
C VAL A 130 22.13 7.97 7.32
N ARG A 131 22.80 8.32 6.23
CA ARG A 131 23.88 7.51 5.64
C ARG A 131 25.09 7.32 6.57
N TYR A 132 25.22 8.18 7.59
CA TYR A 132 26.30 8.13 8.58
C TYR A 132 25.85 7.56 9.93
N LEU A 133 24.56 7.31 10.10
CA LEU A 133 23.99 6.83 11.36
C LEU A 133 24.00 5.30 11.47
N LEU A 134 24.10 4.59 10.35
CA LEU A 134 24.09 3.12 10.29
C LEU A 134 25.45 2.60 9.80
N SER A 135 25.69 1.30 9.97
CA SER A 135 26.98 0.66 9.66
C SER A 135 27.33 0.74 8.17
N ARG A 136 26.30 0.67 7.32
CA ARG A 136 26.45 0.68 5.86
C ARG A 136 25.39 1.56 5.24
N SER A 137 25.74 2.19 4.12
CA SER A 137 24.78 2.88 3.25
C SER A 137 25.03 2.48 1.80
N VAL A 138 23.95 2.28 1.04
CA VAL A 138 24.03 1.83 -0.33
C VAL A 138 23.43 2.86 -1.28
N PRO A 139 24.08 3.16 -2.42
CA PRO A 139 23.55 4.09 -3.40
C PRO A 139 22.32 3.50 -4.08
N MET A 140 21.39 4.39 -4.44
CA MET A 140 20.18 4.07 -5.20
C MET A 140 20.15 4.90 -6.49
N GLU A 141 19.49 4.38 -7.48
CA GLU A 141 19.17 5.09 -8.70
C GLU A 141 18.35 6.34 -8.39
N LYS A 142 18.61 7.44 -9.13
CA LYS A 142 17.91 8.70 -8.91
C LYS A 142 16.42 8.54 -9.21
N THR A 143 16.11 7.96 -10.38
CA THR A 143 14.72 7.67 -10.78
C THR A 143 14.49 6.17 -10.68
N ILE A 144 13.69 5.76 -9.71
CA ILE A 144 13.38 4.36 -9.43
C ILE A 144 11.97 4.24 -8.85
N HIS A 145 11.24 3.21 -9.28
CA HIS A 145 9.94 2.88 -8.71
C HIS A 145 10.07 2.50 -7.22
N ALA A 146 9.10 2.87 -6.38
CA ALA A 146 9.18 2.66 -4.92
C ALA A 146 9.39 1.19 -4.53
N VAL A 147 8.64 0.27 -5.13
CA VAL A 147 8.79 -1.18 -4.89
C VAL A 147 10.19 -1.66 -5.31
N ALA A 148 10.66 -1.23 -6.48
CA ALA A 148 12.00 -1.58 -6.97
C ALA A 148 13.10 -1.03 -6.04
N ARG A 149 12.92 0.18 -5.50
CA ARG A 149 13.85 0.80 -4.54
C ARG A 149 13.97 -0.02 -3.26
N TYR A 150 12.85 -0.49 -2.71
CA TYR A 150 12.87 -1.32 -1.50
C TYR A 150 13.51 -2.68 -1.78
N ARG A 151 13.15 -3.34 -2.87
CA ARG A 151 13.73 -4.63 -3.28
C ARG A 151 15.22 -4.51 -3.58
N SER A 152 15.67 -3.42 -4.21
CA SER A 152 17.08 -3.13 -4.46
C SER A 152 17.87 -2.93 -3.17
N LEU A 153 17.31 -2.21 -2.17
CA LEU A 153 17.96 -2.07 -0.88
C LEU A 153 18.10 -3.42 -0.18
N ALA A 154 17.05 -4.25 -0.21
CA ALA A 154 17.12 -5.60 0.34
C ALA A 154 18.23 -6.43 -0.33
N ALA A 155 18.28 -6.52 -1.65
CA ALA A 155 19.33 -7.25 -2.37
C ALA A 155 20.73 -6.74 -2.01
N ARG A 156 20.94 -5.43 -2.09
CA ARG A 156 22.25 -4.79 -1.81
C ARG A 156 22.67 -4.91 -0.34
N ALA A 157 21.73 -5.10 0.60
CA ALA A 157 22.07 -5.37 2.00
C ALA A 157 22.95 -6.61 2.14
N TRP A 158 22.76 -7.62 1.30
CA TRP A 158 23.58 -8.84 1.23
C TRP A 158 24.60 -8.87 0.09
N GLY A 159 24.91 -7.71 -0.52
CA GLY A 159 25.87 -7.64 -1.61
C GLY A 159 25.37 -8.22 -2.93
N GLN A 160 24.07 -8.49 -3.07
CA GLN A 160 23.47 -9.03 -4.29
C GLN A 160 23.16 -7.92 -5.29
N ALA A 161 23.26 -8.22 -6.59
CA ALA A 161 22.84 -7.33 -7.65
C ALA A 161 21.30 -7.24 -7.69
N PRO A 162 20.71 -6.03 -7.74
CA PRO A 162 19.26 -5.88 -7.77
C PRO A 162 18.59 -6.51 -8.98
N SER A 163 19.30 -6.65 -10.11
CA SER A 163 18.77 -7.24 -11.35
C SER A 163 18.14 -8.62 -11.12
N GLY A 164 18.69 -9.43 -10.23
CA GLY A 164 18.16 -10.76 -9.90
C GLY A 164 16.73 -10.71 -9.34
N VAL A 165 16.48 -9.82 -8.39
CA VAL A 165 15.14 -9.66 -7.80
C VAL A 165 14.22 -8.80 -8.67
N LEU A 166 14.74 -7.84 -9.41
CA LEU A 166 13.93 -6.93 -10.24
C LEU A 166 13.47 -7.56 -11.57
N SER A 167 14.09 -8.65 -12.01
CA SER A 167 13.61 -9.42 -13.16
C SER A 167 12.30 -10.16 -12.91
N GLN A 168 11.90 -10.28 -11.66
CA GLN A 168 10.66 -10.95 -11.24
C GLN A 168 9.63 -9.94 -10.75
N ALA A 169 8.36 -10.21 -11.05
CA ALA A 169 7.25 -9.43 -10.50
C ALA A 169 7.28 -9.45 -8.96
N PRO A 170 6.88 -8.36 -8.28
CA PRO A 170 6.78 -8.34 -6.83
C PRO A 170 5.75 -9.36 -6.33
N VAL A 171 6.11 -10.11 -5.28
CA VAL A 171 5.22 -11.08 -4.63
C VAL A 171 4.77 -10.51 -3.29
N TYR A 172 3.47 -10.36 -3.11
CA TYR A 172 2.87 -9.91 -1.87
C TYR A 172 2.44 -11.11 -1.01
N PRO A 173 2.42 -10.96 0.34
CA PRO A 173 2.29 -12.11 1.24
C PRO A 173 0.87 -12.61 1.44
N TRP A 174 -0.14 -11.96 0.86
CA TRP A 174 -1.54 -12.33 1.05
C TRP A 174 -2.08 -13.12 -0.13
N PRO A 175 -2.63 -14.33 0.12
CA PRO A 175 -3.38 -15.04 -0.91
C PRO A 175 -4.69 -14.30 -1.20
N LEU A 176 -5.10 -14.28 -2.44
CA LEU A 176 -6.38 -13.71 -2.83
C LEU A 176 -7.49 -14.77 -2.65
N PRO A 177 -8.43 -14.57 -1.72
CA PRO A 177 -9.60 -15.46 -1.62
C PRO A 177 -10.52 -15.30 -2.85
N ALA A 178 -11.32 -16.32 -3.14
CA ALA A 178 -12.40 -16.18 -4.11
C ALA A 178 -13.42 -15.15 -3.59
N PRO A 179 -13.98 -14.29 -4.47
CA PRO A 179 -15.04 -13.38 -4.07
C PRO A 179 -16.27 -14.16 -3.62
N THR A 180 -16.81 -13.81 -2.46
CA THR A 180 -17.96 -14.51 -1.86
C THR A 180 -19.26 -13.72 -2.01
N GLN A 181 -19.21 -12.48 -2.48
CA GLN A 181 -20.34 -11.57 -2.59
C GLN A 181 -20.71 -11.28 -4.04
N ALA A 182 -21.92 -10.73 -4.24
CA ALA A 182 -22.34 -10.14 -5.50
C ALA A 182 -21.31 -9.12 -6.00
N PRO A 183 -21.22 -8.84 -7.31
CA PRO A 183 -20.21 -7.95 -7.87
C PRO A 183 -20.15 -6.62 -7.13
N CYS A 184 -19.05 -6.38 -6.43
CA CYS A 184 -18.81 -5.19 -5.61
C CYS A 184 -17.48 -4.55 -5.97
N VAL A 185 -17.48 -3.23 -6.20
CA VAL A 185 -16.27 -2.45 -6.42
C VAL A 185 -16.05 -1.47 -5.27
N VAL A 186 -14.84 -1.45 -4.74
CA VAL A 186 -14.44 -0.49 -3.72
C VAL A 186 -14.03 0.82 -4.39
N LEU A 187 -14.63 1.94 -3.98
CA LEU A 187 -14.20 3.27 -4.37
C LEU A 187 -13.33 3.86 -3.25
N ALA A 188 -12.03 3.69 -3.37
CA ALA A 188 -11.03 4.14 -2.39
C ALA A 188 -10.71 5.63 -2.60
N HIS A 189 -11.65 6.50 -2.19
CA HIS A 189 -11.63 7.94 -2.43
C HIS A 189 -10.72 8.71 -1.45
N GLY A 190 -10.46 8.14 -0.26
CA GLY A 190 -9.72 8.78 0.81
C GLY A 190 -8.23 8.97 0.49
N THR A 191 -7.73 10.18 0.74
CA THR A 191 -6.30 10.50 0.62
C THR A 191 -5.90 11.55 1.66
N THR A 192 -4.66 11.45 2.16
CA THR A 192 -4.10 12.47 3.07
C THR A 192 -3.55 13.69 2.32
N ARG A 193 -3.54 13.66 1.01
CA ARG A 193 -3.02 14.70 0.13
C ARG A 193 -4.15 15.29 -0.70
N ALA A 194 -4.45 16.56 -0.47
CA ALA A 194 -5.51 17.26 -1.20
C ALA A 194 -5.27 17.28 -2.72
N ASP A 195 -4.00 17.31 -3.16
CA ASP A 195 -3.60 17.28 -4.57
C ASP A 195 -3.81 15.91 -5.26
N ASN A 196 -4.08 14.85 -4.50
CA ASN A 196 -4.46 13.53 -5.02
C ASN A 196 -5.98 13.32 -5.05
N ALA A 197 -6.77 14.26 -4.50
CA ALA A 197 -8.22 14.11 -4.50
C ALA A 197 -8.79 14.15 -5.93
N TRP A 198 -9.76 13.27 -6.18
CA TRP A 198 -10.51 13.26 -7.43
C TRP A 198 -11.89 13.89 -7.22
N PRO A 199 -12.39 14.74 -8.16
CA PRO A 199 -13.64 15.49 -7.96
C PRO A 199 -14.86 14.60 -7.72
N MET A 200 -15.76 15.02 -6.81
CA MET A 200 -17.01 14.32 -6.49
C MET A 200 -17.86 14.03 -7.73
N ALA A 201 -17.94 14.98 -8.67
CA ALA A 201 -18.71 14.81 -9.91
C ALA A 201 -18.17 13.63 -10.76
N HIS A 202 -16.86 13.42 -10.80
CA HIS A 202 -16.29 12.30 -11.52
C HIS A 202 -16.55 10.96 -10.79
N TRP A 203 -16.45 10.93 -9.44
CA TRP A 203 -16.85 9.77 -8.66
C TRP A 203 -18.31 9.40 -8.88
N GLN A 204 -19.20 10.38 -8.86
CA GLN A 204 -20.63 10.19 -9.12
C GLN A 204 -20.89 9.62 -10.53
N ALA A 205 -20.29 10.21 -11.56
CA ALA A 205 -20.44 9.74 -12.93
C ALA A 205 -19.90 8.32 -13.15
N LEU A 206 -18.77 7.98 -12.52
CA LEU A 206 -18.20 6.64 -12.53
C LEU A 206 -19.11 5.64 -11.80
N ALA A 207 -19.56 6.00 -10.59
CA ALA A 207 -20.42 5.16 -9.76
C ALA A 207 -21.74 4.82 -10.44
N GLN A 208 -22.37 5.79 -11.11
CA GLN A 208 -23.61 5.58 -11.87
C GLN A 208 -23.45 4.52 -12.97
N ARG A 209 -22.27 4.44 -13.62
CA ARG A 209 -21.99 3.40 -14.62
C ARG A 209 -21.96 2.01 -14.01
N PHE A 210 -21.36 1.85 -12.84
CA PHE A 210 -21.37 0.56 -12.11
C PHE A 210 -22.78 0.16 -11.70
N LEU A 211 -23.54 1.08 -11.10
CA LEU A 211 -24.91 0.83 -10.65
C LEU A 211 -25.85 0.46 -11.81
N ALA A 212 -25.72 1.13 -12.96
CA ALA A 212 -26.47 0.80 -14.18
C ALA A 212 -26.18 -0.62 -14.70
N GLN A 213 -25.07 -1.23 -14.32
CA GLN A 213 -24.68 -2.59 -14.65
C GLN A 213 -25.04 -3.59 -13.54
N GLY A 214 -25.77 -3.18 -12.51
CA GLY A 214 -26.17 -4.05 -11.40
C GLY A 214 -25.09 -4.32 -10.37
N TRP A 215 -23.98 -3.53 -10.36
CA TRP A 215 -22.93 -3.66 -9.37
C TRP A 215 -23.31 -2.94 -8.08
N THR A 216 -22.75 -3.41 -6.97
CA THR A 216 -22.75 -2.66 -5.71
C THR A 216 -21.42 -1.94 -5.53
N LEU A 217 -21.43 -0.87 -4.73
CA LEU A 217 -20.26 -0.05 -4.46
C LEU A 217 -19.99 -0.01 -2.96
N ALA A 218 -18.72 -0.05 -2.59
CA ALA A 218 -18.28 0.07 -1.21
C ALA A 218 -17.41 1.33 -1.03
N LEU A 219 -17.72 2.12 -0.01
CA LEU A 219 -17.04 3.35 0.36
C LEU A 219 -16.36 3.19 1.72
N PRO A 220 -15.07 2.83 1.78
CA PRO A 220 -14.33 2.82 3.02
C PRO A 220 -14.11 4.24 3.54
N GLN A 221 -14.02 4.42 4.85
CA GLN A 221 -13.75 5.70 5.49
C GLN A 221 -12.92 5.51 6.78
N ALA A 222 -12.00 6.43 7.06
CA ALA A 222 -11.11 6.39 8.21
C ALA A 222 -11.28 7.57 9.18
N ASN A 223 -11.95 8.65 8.74
CA ASN A 223 -12.12 9.88 9.51
C ASN A 223 -13.45 10.57 9.17
N ASP A 224 -13.80 11.63 9.90
CA ASP A 224 -15.09 12.31 9.77
C ASP A 224 -15.28 12.96 8.39
N SER A 225 -14.25 13.52 7.81
CA SER A 225 -14.32 14.13 6.47
C SER A 225 -14.59 13.09 5.38
N GLU A 226 -13.92 11.93 5.46
CA GLU A 226 -14.19 10.81 4.55
C GLU A 226 -15.60 10.24 4.75
N ALA A 227 -16.07 10.14 6.01
CA ALA A 227 -17.41 9.69 6.32
C ALA A 227 -18.48 10.63 5.73
N GLN A 228 -18.32 11.95 5.89
CA GLN A 228 -19.22 12.94 5.31
C GLN A 228 -19.25 12.87 3.79
N TRP A 229 -18.08 12.77 3.17
CA TRP A 229 -17.95 12.62 1.73
C TRP A 229 -18.67 11.35 1.22
N ALA A 230 -18.44 10.21 1.88
CA ALA A 230 -19.06 8.94 1.55
C ALA A 230 -20.58 8.97 1.72
N ALA A 231 -21.09 9.56 2.81
CA ALA A 231 -22.52 9.74 3.06
C ALA A 231 -23.17 10.65 2.00
N GLN A 232 -22.48 11.71 1.58
CA GLN A 232 -22.96 12.57 0.50
C GLN A 232 -23.08 11.80 -0.83
N LEU A 233 -22.07 11.01 -1.21
CA LEU A 233 -22.15 10.21 -2.42
C LEU A 233 -23.25 9.14 -2.34
N GLN A 234 -23.40 8.47 -1.18
CA GLN A 234 -24.45 7.49 -0.94
C GLN A 234 -25.85 8.14 -1.06
N SER A 235 -26.06 9.35 -0.52
CA SER A 235 -27.35 10.04 -0.61
C SER A 235 -27.78 10.33 -2.05
N ILE A 236 -26.83 10.49 -2.96
CA ILE A 236 -27.07 10.73 -4.38
C ILE A 236 -27.34 9.43 -5.14
N LEU A 237 -26.64 8.35 -4.77
CA LEU A 237 -26.59 7.09 -5.54
C LEU A 237 -27.54 6.00 -4.98
N GLY A 238 -28.01 6.17 -3.76
CA GLY A 238 -28.92 5.21 -3.11
C GLY A 238 -28.20 4.01 -2.43
N PRO A 239 -28.99 3.00 -1.98
CA PRO A 239 -28.52 1.95 -1.06
C PRO A 239 -27.56 0.94 -1.66
N ALA A 240 -27.46 0.83 -2.99
CA ALA A 240 -26.47 0.00 -3.65
C ALA A 240 -25.03 0.54 -3.53
N CYS A 241 -24.89 1.80 -3.07
CA CYS A 241 -23.65 2.43 -2.68
C CYS A 241 -23.52 2.39 -1.15
N GLN A 242 -22.69 1.50 -0.60
CA GLN A 242 -22.60 1.20 0.82
C GLN A 242 -21.42 1.91 1.48
N VAL A 243 -21.66 2.72 2.48
CA VAL A 243 -20.60 3.27 3.35
C VAL A 243 -20.21 2.22 4.36
N TRP A 244 -18.97 1.78 4.35
CA TRP A 244 -18.48 0.86 5.34
C TRP A 244 -18.27 1.54 6.69
N PRO A 245 -18.51 0.86 7.82
CA PRO A 245 -18.16 1.38 9.13
C PRO A 245 -16.64 1.57 9.24
N ARG A 246 -16.21 2.41 10.17
CA ARG A 246 -14.79 2.49 10.50
C ARG A 246 -14.33 1.16 11.08
N MET A 247 -13.24 0.66 10.54
CA MET A 247 -12.67 -0.61 10.95
C MET A 247 -11.15 -0.55 10.97
N GLY A 248 -10.51 -1.54 11.59
CA GLY A 248 -9.07 -1.72 11.58
C GLY A 248 -8.56 -2.09 10.16
N LEU A 249 -7.28 -1.86 9.92
CA LEU A 249 -6.70 -2.15 8.60
C LEU A 249 -6.69 -3.65 8.26
N ALA A 250 -6.63 -4.53 9.26
CA ALA A 250 -6.73 -5.98 9.04
C ALA A 250 -8.13 -6.36 8.55
N ASP A 251 -9.19 -5.86 9.21
CA ASP A 251 -10.57 -6.10 8.81
C ASP A 251 -10.87 -5.47 7.45
N LEU A 252 -10.37 -4.25 7.20
CA LEU A 252 -10.51 -3.58 5.91
C LEU A 252 -9.87 -4.39 4.78
N ARG A 253 -8.69 -4.95 5.01
CA ARG A 253 -8.03 -5.85 4.05
C ARG A 253 -8.93 -7.05 3.73
N GLU A 254 -9.53 -7.67 4.74
CA GLU A 254 -10.41 -8.84 4.55
C GLU A 254 -11.68 -8.49 3.76
N HIS A 255 -12.32 -7.35 4.08
CA HIS A 255 -13.47 -6.87 3.33
C HIS A 255 -13.12 -6.54 1.87
N MET A 256 -11.99 -5.84 1.65
CA MET A 256 -11.52 -5.53 0.30
C MET A 256 -11.21 -6.79 -0.50
N ALA A 257 -10.60 -7.81 0.11
CA ALA A 257 -10.24 -9.07 -0.55
C ALA A 257 -11.46 -9.84 -1.09
N GLN A 258 -12.65 -9.63 -0.50
CA GLN A 258 -13.90 -10.24 -0.95
C GLN A 258 -14.56 -9.49 -2.11
N CYS A 259 -14.12 -8.26 -2.41
CA CYS A 259 -14.68 -7.46 -3.49
C CYS A 259 -14.13 -7.87 -4.86
N SER A 260 -14.83 -7.47 -5.90
CA SER A 260 -14.50 -7.76 -7.30
C SER A 260 -13.30 -6.97 -7.81
N GLY A 261 -13.07 -5.77 -7.24
CA GLY A 261 -11.94 -4.92 -7.57
C GLY A 261 -12.01 -3.57 -6.88
N VAL A 262 -11.07 -2.71 -7.20
CA VAL A 262 -10.89 -1.41 -6.56
C VAL A 262 -10.60 -0.33 -7.59
N ILE A 263 -11.27 0.79 -7.46
CA ILE A 263 -10.86 2.05 -8.10
C ILE A 263 -10.51 3.02 -6.98
N GLY A 264 -9.32 3.57 -6.99
CA GLY A 264 -8.87 4.45 -5.94
C GLY A 264 -7.94 5.55 -6.42
N VAL A 265 -7.82 6.61 -5.65
CA VAL A 265 -6.76 7.61 -5.85
C VAL A 265 -5.40 7.06 -5.37
N ASP A 266 -4.30 7.74 -5.73
CA ASP A 266 -2.95 7.43 -5.22
C ASP A 266 -2.94 7.57 -3.68
N SER A 267 -3.20 6.44 -3.01
CA SER A 267 -3.38 6.35 -1.56
C SER A 267 -3.00 4.97 -1.02
N GLY A 268 -2.96 4.84 0.30
CA GLY A 268 -2.66 3.56 0.95
C GLY A 268 -3.61 2.43 0.56
N LEU A 269 -4.90 2.72 0.34
CA LEU A 269 -5.89 1.71 -0.04
C LEU A 269 -5.73 1.25 -1.50
N GLY A 270 -5.34 2.15 -2.42
CA GLY A 270 -4.98 1.77 -3.78
C GLY A 270 -3.82 0.77 -3.78
N HIS A 271 -2.78 1.01 -2.99
CA HIS A 271 -1.65 0.08 -2.86
C HIS A 271 -2.05 -1.22 -2.14
N LEU A 272 -2.99 -1.18 -1.20
CA LEU A 272 -3.53 -2.39 -0.56
C LEU A 272 -4.26 -3.27 -1.58
N ALA A 273 -5.04 -2.67 -2.47
CA ALA A 273 -5.71 -3.39 -3.56
C ALA A 273 -4.71 -4.09 -4.50
N VAL A 274 -3.62 -3.39 -4.85
CA VAL A 274 -2.52 -3.96 -5.64
C VAL A 274 -1.88 -5.15 -4.91
N ALA A 275 -1.61 -5.01 -3.61
CA ALA A 275 -1.01 -6.06 -2.80
C ALA A 275 -1.93 -7.28 -2.59
N LEU A 276 -3.24 -7.08 -2.67
CA LEU A 276 -4.26 -8.13 -2.65
C LEU A 276 -4.48 -8.79 -4.02
N ASP A 277 -3.73 -8.40 -5.03
CA ASP A 277 -3.87 -8.90 -6.41
C ASP A 277 -5.29 -8.71 -7.01
N LEU A 278 -5.99 -7.67 -6.58
CA LEU A 278 -7.32 -7.31 -7.07
C LEU A 278 -7.22 -6.59 -8.42
N PRO A 279 -8.23 -6.74 -9.31
CA PRO A 279 -8.43 -5.80 -10.42
C PRO A 279 -8.45 -4.37 -9.89
N THR A 280 -7.49 -3.54 -10.33
CA THR A 280 -7.27 -2.24 -9.71
C THR A 280 -6.98 -1.15 -10.73
N VAL A 281 -7.67 -0.01 -10.58
CA VAL A 281 -7.34 1.24 -11.26
C VAL A 281 -6.94 2.27 -10.22
N ILE A 282 -5.69 2.78 -10.28
CA ILE A 282 -5.25 3.89 -9.44
C ILE A 282 -5.27 5.18 -10.25
N ILE A 283 -6.00 6.16 -9.73
CA ILE A 283 -6.15 7.50 -10.30
C ILE A 283 -5.02 8.37 -9.79
N PHE A 284 -4.23 8.92 -10.71
CA PHE A 284 -3.16 9.86 -10.42
C PHE A 284 -3.54 11.26 -10.90
N SER A 285 -3.67 12.21 -9.97
CA SER A 285 -3.87 13.63 -10.27
C SER A 285 -2.53 14.40 -10.34
N GLN A 286 -1.39 13.71 -10.14
CA GLN A 286 -0.05 14.26 -10.10
C GLN A 286 0.95 13.31 -10.80
N PRO A 287 2.08 13.80 -11.35
CA PRO A 287 3.02 13.01 -12.16
C PRO A 287 3.86 12.04 -11.32
N ARG A 288 3.21 11.08 -10.67
CA ARG A 288 3.83 10.08 -9.78
C ARG A 288 3.64 8.63 -10.22
N VAL A 289 3.06 8.40 -11.37
CA VAL A 289 2.81 7.04 -11.89
C VAL A 289 4.11 6.24 -11.97
N ALA A 290 5.17 6.85 -12.50
CA ALA A 290 6.48 6.20 -12.61
C ALA A 290 7.08 5.78 -11.24
N ARG A 291 6.73 6.50 -10.16
CA ARG A 291 7.18 6.18 -8.80
C ARG A 291 6.35 5.11 -8.12
N ALA A 292 5.03 5.16 -8.28
CA ALA A 292 4.12 4.44 -7.38
C ALA A 292 2.95 3.73 -8.09
N GLY A 293 2.90 3.75 -9.41
CA GLY A 293 1.87 3.02 -10.16
C GLY A 293 1.93 1.52 -9.89
N PRO A 294 0.85 0.77 -10.17
CA PRO A 294 0.86 -0.69 -10.08
C PRO A 294 1.94 -1.30 -10.99
N VAL A 295 2.60 -2.36 -10.52
CA VAL A 295 3.62 -3.06 -11.30
C VAL A 295 3.44 -4.57 -11.21
N GLY A 296 3.69 -5.26 -12.32
CA GLY A 296 3.80 -6.71 -12.37
C GLY A 296 2.52 -7.47 -12.66
N ARG A 297 1.36 -6.81 -12.84
CA ARG A 297 0.08 -7.48 -13.15
C ARG A 297 -0.69 -6.74 -14.24
N ALA A 298 -1.19 -7.48 -15.22
CA ALA A 298 -1.96 -6.92 -16.34
C ALA A 298 -3.35 -6.38 -15.91
N HIS A 299 -3.94 -6.94 -14.86
CA HIS A 299 -5.22 -6.51 -14.30
C HIS A 299 -5.09 -5.38 -13.26
N GLN A 300 -3.97 -4.64 -13.28
CA GLN A 300 -3.73 -3.49 -12.41
C GLN A 300 -3.11 -2.37 -13.24
N THR A 301 -3.70 -1.18 -13.19
CA THR A 301 -3.23 -0.05 -14.00
C THR A 301 -3.34 1.28 -13.26
N ALA A 302 -2.62 2.27 -13.78
CA ALA A 302 -2.71 3.67 -13.38
C ALA A 302 -3.34 4.49 -14.51
N VAL A 303 -4.12 5.51 -14.15
CA VAL A 303 -4.73 6.45 -15.10
C VAL A 303 -4.48 7.88 -14.65
N GLY A 304 -4.19 8.78 -15.57
CA GLY A 304 -3.81 10.16 -15.28
C GLY A 304 -2.31 10.32 -15.10
N GLY A 305 -1.90 11.31 -14.33
CA GLY A 305 -0.50 11.67 -14.08
C GLY A 305 -0.30 13.17 -14.20
N ASP A 306 -0.23 13.73 -15.39
CA ASP A 306 -0.04 15.18 -15.56
C ASP A 306 -1.26 16.00 -15.09
N HIS A 307 -2.45 15.39 -15.20
CA HIS A 307 -3.70 15.92 -14.66
C HIS A 307 -4.63 14.79 -14.21
N ALA A 308 -5.62 15.17 -13.40
CA ALA A 308 -6.68 14.23 -13.01
C ALA A 308 -7.44 13.76 -14.25
N PRO A 309 -7.61 12.44 -14.46
CA PRO A 309 -8.38 11.91 -15.58
C PRO A 309 -9.87 12.18 -15.39
N ASP A 310 -10.65 12.15 -16.47
CA ASP A 310 -12.10 12.18 -16.40
C ASP A 310 -12.70 10.79 -16.09
N ALA A 311 -13.99 10.73 -15.78
CA ALA A 311 -14.69 9.48 -15.47
C ALA A 311 -14.73 8.49 -16.66
N PRO A 312 -14.91 8.91 -17.92
CA PRO A 312 -14.78 8.02 -19.09
C PRO A 312 -13.43 7.33 -19.20
N ALA A 313 -12.32 8.03 -18.98
CA ALA A 313 -10.98 7.46 -19.05
C ALA A 313 -10.77 6.39 -17.94
N VAL A 314 -11.22 6.68 -16.70
CA VAL A 314 -11.17 5.71 -15.59
C VAL A 314 -12.05 4.49 -15.87
N TRP A 315 -13.24 4.68 -16.46
CA TRP A 315 -14.12 3.59 -16.86
C TRP A 315 -13.48 2.70 -17.93
N ALA A 316 -12.88 3.29 -18.97
CA ALA A 316 -12.17 2.53 -20.01
C ALA A 316 -11.02 1.69 -19.43
N ALA A 317 -10.27 2.27 -18.49
CA ALA A 317 -9.22 1.55 -17.79
C ALA A 317 -9.79 0.38 -16.95
N TRP A 318 -10.91 0.60 -16.25
CA TRP A 318 -11.60 -0.47 -15.53
C TRP A 318 -12.01 -1.64 -16.44
N LEU A 319 -12.61 -1.36 -17.58
CA LEU A 319 -12.98 -2.40 -18.56
C LEU A 319 -11.76 -3.21 -19.01
N SER A 320 -10.62 -2.54 -19.25
CA SER A 320 -9.37 -3.19 -19.62
C SER A 320 -8.84 -4.11 -18.52
N VAL A 321 -8.76 -3.64 -17.26
CA VAL A 321 -8.25 -4.48 -16.15
C VAL A 321 -9.21 -5.61 -15.81
N ALA A 322 -10.52 -5.40 -15.90
CA ALA A 322 -11.52 -6.43 -15.69
C ALA A 322 -11.37 -7.56 -16.71
N ALA A 323 -11.19 -7.23 -18.00
CA ALA A 323 -10.98 -8.21 -19.07
C ALA A 323 -9.73 -9.08 -18.88
N GLN A 324 -8.68 -8.52 -18.26
CA GLN A 324 -7.41 -9.19 -18.02
C GLN A 324 -7.36 -9.95 -16.68
N SER A 325 -8.44 -9.87 -15.89
CA SER A 325 -8.49 -10.53 -14.59
C SER A 325 -8.86 -12.02 -14.75
N GLN A 326 -8.11 -12.89 -14.05
CA GLN A 326 -8.48 -14.30 -13.93
C GLN A 326 -9.87 -14.51 -13.30
N ARG A 327 -10.40 -13.53 -12.57
CA ARG A 327 -11.76 -13.55 -12.03
C ARG A 327 -12.81 -13.51 -13.11
N VAL A 328 -12.57 -12.84 -14.24
CA VAL A 328 -13.43 -12.89 -15.43
C VAL A 328 -13.30 -14.26 -16.10
N ALA A 329 -12.08 -14.73 -16.31
CA ALA A 329 -11.83 -16.03 -16.93
C ALA A 329 -12.47 -17.20 -16.13
N ASN A 330 -12.54 -17.06 -14.79
CA ASN A 330 -13.16 -18.04 -13.90
C ASN A 330 -14.67 -17.81 -13.69
N GLY A 331 -15.32 -16.90 -14.44
CA GLY A 331 -16.75 -16.60 -14.30
C GLY A 331 -17.14 -15.86 -13.01
N LEU A 332 -16.15 -15.38 -12.23
CA LEU A 332 -16.34 -14.66 -10.96
C LEU A 332 -16.65 -13.17 -11.16
N LEU A 333 -16.46 -12.67 -12.38
CA LEU A 333 -16.83 -11.32 -12.82
C LEU A 333 -17.54 -11.41 -14.17
N PRO A 334 -18.52 -10.55 -14.45
CA PRO A 334 -19.15 -10.49 -15.76
C PRO A 334 -18.12 -10.07 -16.83
N HIS A 335 -18.20 -10.68 -18.01
CA HIS A 335 -17.28 -10.35 -19.10
C HIS A 335 -17.51 -8.92 -19.60
N PRO A 336 -16.46 -8.12 -19.87
CA PRO A 336 -16.58 -6.72 -20.28
C PRO A 336 -17.44 -6.45 -21.53
N SER A 337 -17.54 -7.42 -22.44
CA SER A 337 -18.43 -7.30 -23.62
C SER A 337 -19.91 -7.25 -23.22
N GLY A 338 -20.32 -7.88 -22.13
CA GLY A 338 -21.64 -7.70 -21.52
C GLY A 338 -21.81 -6.33 -20.85
N LEU A 339 -20.70 -5.74 -20.40
CA LEU A 339 -20.66 -4.43 -19.77
C LEU A 339 -20.75 -3.26 -20.80
N ALA A 340 -20.31 -3.48 -22.04
CA ALA A 340 -20.34 -2.46 -23.09
C ALA A 340 -21.70 -2.33 -23.77
N ALA A 341 -22.56 -3.35 -23.69
CA ALA A 341 -23.83 -3.42 -24.44
C ALA A 341 -24.97 -2.53 -23.89
N HIS A 342 -24.77 -1.89 -22.73
CA HIS A 342 -25.79 -1.05 -22.07
C HIS A 342 -25.42 0.45 -22.08
N SER A 343 -24.87 0.98 -23.18
CA SER A 343 -24.86 2.43 -23.39
C SER A 343 -26.31 2.88 -23.57
N PRO A 344 -26.81 3.88 -22.80
CA PRO A 344 -28.14 4.42 -23.06
C PRO A 344 -28.18 4.94 -24.48
N ALA A 345 -29.25 4.58 -25.22
CA ALA A 345 -29.53 5.11 -26.53
C ALA A 345 -29.54 6.66 -26.47
N PRO A 346 -29.01 7.38 -27.48
CA PRO A 346 -29.13 8.82 -27.53
C PRO A 346 -30.60 9.21 -27.52
N THR A 347 -30.98 10.10 -26.61
CA THR A 347 -32.30 10.76 -26.62
C THR A 347 -32.52 11.40 -27.99
N PRO A 348 -33.65 11.14 -28.68
CA PRO A 348 -33.96 11.80 -29.94
C PRO A 348 -34.14 13.29 -29.72
N PRO A 349 -33.96 14.11 -30.78
CA PRO A 349 -33.93 15.58 -30.72
C PRO A 349 -35.23 16.22 -30.29
#